data_3855be015ce52be20dc9aa79f16bdb92
#
_entry.id   3855be015ce52be20dc9aa79f16bdb92
#
_cell.length_a   1.000
_cell.length_b   1.000
_cell.length_c   1.000
_cell.angle_alpha   90.00
_cell.angle_beta   90.00
_cell.angle_gamma   90.00
#
_symmetry.space_group_name_H-M   'P 1'
#
loop_
_entity.id
_entity.type
_entity.pdbx_description
1 polymer ?
#
loop_
_entity_poly.entity_id
_entity_poly.type
_entity_poly.pdbx_seq_one_letter_code
_entity_poly.pdbx_strand_id
1 'polypeptide(L)'
;MSYVIGFGSKYPVHPHHRPSSCPDLNIFCGWNAYNISTAPNPHLLIGGLVGGPNLKDEWIDDRSDYVRNEVALDYNSGLQSACAGLAHLCITDELPPAPTPKC
;
A
#
# COMPACT_ATOMS: atom_id res chain seq x y z
N MET A 1 -7.80 -5.27 7.18
CA MET A 1 -6.60 -5.34 6.34
C MET A 1 -6.16 -3.90 6.03
N SER A 2 -4.87 -3.63 5.92
CA SER A 2 -4.36 -2.31 5.51
C SER A 2 -4.00 -2.33 4.02
N TYR A 3 -4.23 -1.24 3.30
CA TYR A 3 -3.71 -1.02 1.95
C TYR A 3 -2.38 -0.24 1.94
N VAL A 4 -1.88 0.10 3.14
CA VAL A 4 -0.56 0.69 3.34
C VAL A 4 0.43 -0.42 3.71
N ILE A 5 1.46 -0.59 2.90
CA ILE A 5 2.46 -1.65 3.06
C ILE A 5 3.23 -1.45 4.38
N GLY A 6 3.37 -2.52 5.15
CA GLY A 6 4.06 -2.52 6.43
C GLY A 6 3.23 -2.06 7.63
N PHE A 7 1.95 -1.73 7.45
CA PHE A 7 1.07 -1.29 8.52
C PHE A 7 -0.06 -2.30 8.79
N GLY A 8 -0.34 -2.53 10.07
CA GLY A 8 -1.37 -3.48 10.51
C GLY A 8 -0.91 -4.94 10.45
N SER A 9 -1.81 -5.85 10.80
CA SER A 9 -1.53 -7.30 10.85
C SER A 9 -1.57 -7.97 9.46
N LYS A 10 -2.17 -7.33 8.49
CA LYS A 10 -2.30 -7.78 7.10
C LYS A 10 -2.14 -6.58 6.17
N TYR A 11 -1.20 -6.66 5.23
CA TYR A 11 -0.90 -5.61 4.24
C TYR A 11 -0.43 -6.25 2.92
N PRO A 12 -0.39 -5.49 1.80
CA PRO A 12 0.10 -5.98 0.51
C PRO A 12 1.56 -6.44 0.58
N VAL A 13 1.86 -7.60 0.02
CA VAL A 13 3.22 -8.14 -0.12
C VAL A 13 3.63 -8.33 -1.59
N HIS A 14 2.69 -8.10 -2.50
CA HIS A 14 2.89 -8.15 -3.96
C HIS A 14 2.54 -6.83 -4.66
N PRO A 15 3.02 -5.67 -4.19
CA PRO A 15 2.72 -4.42 -4.89
C PRO A 15 3.30 -4.44 -6.31
N HIS A 16 2.58 -3.82 -7.25
CA HIS A 16 3.05 -3.61 -8.62
C HIS A 16 4.10 -2.50 -8.63
N HIS A 17 5.32 -2.82 -8.22
CA HIS A 17 6.42 -1.89 -8.11
C HIS A 17 7.75 -2.58 -8.44
N ARG A 18 8.30 -2.30 -9.61
CA ARG A 18 9.48 -2.99 -10.14
C ARG A 18 10.68 -3.01 -9.18
N PRO A 19 11.14 -1.89 -8.60
CA PRO A 19 12.30 -1.92 -7.72
C PRO A 19 12.12 -2.81 -6.48
N SER A 20 10.90 -2.88 -5.92
CA SER A 20 10.64 -3.76 -4.78
C SER A 20 10.47 -5.23 -5.18
N SER A 21 10.15 -5.49 -6.45
CA SER A 21 9.94 -6.84 -6.99
C SER A 21 11.23 -7.53 -7.43
N CYS A 22 12.29 -6.78 -7.65
CA CYS A 22 13.57 -7.29 -8.12
C CYS A 22 14.48 -7.64 -6.96
N PRO A 23 15.18 -8.78 -6.97
CA PRO A 23 15.96 -9.26 -5.83
C PRO A 23 17.20 -8.41 -5.55
N ASP A 24 17.77 -7.78 -6.56
CA ASP A 24 18.95 -6.94 -6.45
C ASP A 24 18.93 -5.83 -7.50
N LEU A 25 19.34 -4.62 -7.14
CA LEU A 25 19.41 -3.47 -8.05
C LEU A 25 20.46 -3.64 -9.14
N ASN A 26 21.49 -4.47 -8.91
CA ASN A 26 22.59 -4.71 -9.83
C ASN A 26 22.36 -5.89 -10.77
N ILE A 27 21.27 -6.62 -10.60
CA ILE A 27 20.91 -7.79 -11.43
C ILE A 27 19.84 -7.38 -12.44
N PHE A 28 20.00 -7.82 -13.69
CA PHE A 28 18.96 -7.63 -14.69
C PHE A 28 17.68 -8.32 -14.23
N CYS A 29 16.66 -7.53 -13.97
CA CYS A 29 15.33 -7.97 -13.58
C CYS A 29 14.37 -7.69 -14.74
N GLY A 30 14.15 -8.71 -15.57
CA GLY A 30 13.25 -8.62 -16.71
C GLY A 30 11.79 -8.65 -16.32
N TRP A 31 10.93 -8.37 -17.29
CA TRP A 31 9.48 -8.34 -17.13
C TRP A 31 8.91 -9.61 -16.48
N ASN A 32 9.40 -10.78 -16.89
CA ASN A 32 8.90 -12.05 -16.36
C ASN A 32 9.21 -12.23 -14.87
N ALA A 33 10.42 -11.90 -14.43
CA ALA A 33 10.80 -12.01 -13.02
C ALA A 33 9.97 -11.08 -12.13
N TYR A 34 9.66 -9.90 -12.62
CA TYR A 34 8.92 -8.89 -11.92
C TYR A 34 7.40 -9.13 -11.94
N ASN A 35 6.83 -9.61 -13.06
CA ASN A 35 5.38 -9.64 -13.25
C ASN A 35 4.74 -11.01 -12.97
N ILE A 36 5.45 -12.11 -13.15
CA ILE A 36 4.88 -13.48 -13.01
C ILE A 36 5.30 -14.21 -11.74
N SER A 37 6.22 -13.65 -10.95
CA SER A 37 6.58 -14.25 -9.67
C SER A 37 5.41 -14.20 -8.69
N THR A 38 5.03 -15.34 -8.15
CA THR A 38 4.00 -15.46 -7.10
C THR A 38 4.57 -15.30 -5.69
N ALA A 39 5.89 -15.16 -5.55
CA ALA A 39 6.53 -14.91 -4.26
C ALA A 39 6.30 -13.44 -3.84
N PRO A 40 6.26 -13.15 -2.53
CA PRO A 40 6.29 -11.78 -2.02
C PRO A 40 7.46 -10.98 -2.60
N ASN A 41 7.28 -9.67 -2.72
CA ASN A 41 8.35 -8.80 -3.18
C ASN A 41 9.56 -8.92 -2.24
N PRO A 42 10.79 -9.09 -2.76
CA PRO A 42 11.99 -9.22 -1.93
C PRO A 42 12.25 -7.98 -1.05
N HIS A 43 11.82 -6.82 -1.50
CA HIS A 43 11.98 -5.56 -0.76
C HIS A 43 10.63 -5.03 -0.30
N LEU A 44 10.46 -4.87 1.01
CA LEU A 44 9.26 -4.32 1.60
C LEU A 44 9.21 -2.81 1.40
N LEU A 45 8.23 -2.33 0.66
CA LEU A 45 8.03 -0.90 0.38
C LEU A 45 7.18 -0.25 1.50
N ILE A 46 7.75 -0.13 2.70
CA ILE A 46 7.04 0.38 3.88
C ILE A 46 6.47 1.78 3.62
N GLY A 47 5.20 1.95 3.93
CA GLY A 47 4.48 3.21 3.75
C GLY A 47 3.90 3.42 2.35
N GLY A 48 4.17 2.52 1.40
CA GLY A 48 3.55 2.58 0.07
C GLY A 48 2.05 2.30 0.15
N LEU A 49 1.23 3.18 -0.40
CA LEU A 49 -0.21 2.97 -0.55
C LEU A 49 -0.48 2.37 -1.93
N VAL A 50 -1.13 1.20 -1.97
CA VAL A 50 -1.59 0.58 -3.22
C VAL A 50 -2.92 1.19 -3.69
N GLY A 51 -3.29 0.96 -4.96
CA GLY A 51 -4.52 1.49 -5.56
C GLY A 51 -5.81 1.11 -4.83
N GLY A 52 -5.81 -0.01 -4.11
CA GLY A 52 -6.91 -0.40 -3.23
C GLY A 52 -8.01 -1.22 -3.91
N PRO A 53 -9.17 -1.40 -3.25
CA PRO A 53 -10.24 -2.27 -3.69
C PRO A 53 -11.04 -1.70 -4.87
N ASN A 54 -11.80 -2.57 -5.51
CA ASN A 54 -12.80 -2.16 -6.50
C ASN A 54 -14.08 -1.61 -5.83
N LEU A 55 -15.07 -1.24 -6.63
CA LEU A 55 -16.36 -0.70 -6.15
C LEU A 55 -17.19 -1.69 -5.31
N LYS A 56 -16.82 -2.97 -5.28
CA LYS A 56 -17.47 -4.00 -4.46
C LYS A 56 -16.66 -4.35 -3.20
N ASP A 57 -15.63 -3.55 -2.88
CA ASP A 57 -14.69 -3.80 -1.79
C ASP A 57 -13.89 -5.11 -1.93
N GLU A 58 -13.67 -5.55 -3.18
CA GLU A 58 -12.89 -6.73 -3.51
C GLU A 58 -11.46 -6.32 -3.88
N TRP A 59 -10.48 -6.98 -3.31
CA TRP A 59 -9.06 -6.77 -3.56
C TRP A 59 -8.27 -8.07 -3.44
N ILE A 60 -7.32 -8.26 -4.34
CA ILE A 60 -6.41 -9.41 -4.36
C ILE A 60 -4.98 -8.87 -4.39
N ASP A 61 -4.11 -9.43 -3.56
CA ASP A 61 -2.68 -9.11 -3.53
C ASP A 61 -1.97 -9.79 -4.71
N ASP A 62 -2.10 -9.21 -5.89
CA ASP A 62 -1.58 -9.71 -7.15
C ASP A 62 -0.76 -8.62 -7.85
N ARG A 63 0.54 -8.86 -7.99
CA ARG A 63 1.46 -7.93 -8.63
C ARG A 63 1.09 -7.63 -10.09
N SER A 64 0.43 -8.55 -10.78
CA SER A 64 0.01 -8.34 -12.17
C SER A 64 -1.17 -7.37 -12.29
N ASP A 65 -1.94 -7.20 -11.24
CA ASP A 65 -3.04 -6.22 -11.19
C ASP A 65 -2.49 -4.82 -10.87
N TYR A 66 -1.99 -4.15 -11.88
CA TYR A 66 -1.43 -2.81 -11.77
C TYR A 66 -2.46 -1.74 -11.37
N VAL A 67 -3.76 -1.99 -11.56
CA VAL A 67 -4.81 -1.03 -11.19
C VAL A 67 -4.99 -0.96 -9.68
N ARG A 68 -4.96 -2.12 -9.00
CA ARG A 68 -5.25 -2.21 -7.57
C ARG A 68 -4.01 -2.31 -6.70
N ASN A 69 -2.89 -2.76 -7.28
CA ASN A 69 -1.65 -3.03 -6.54
C ASN A 69 -0.49 -2.09 -6.90
N GLU A 70 -0.69 -1.15 -7.82
CA GLU A 70 0.31 -0.12 -8.08
C GLU A 70 0.45 0.81 -6.87
N VAL A 71 1.68 1.22 -6.59
CA VAL A 71 2.01 2.28 -5.64
C VAL A 71 2.45 3.52 -6.42
N ALA A 72 1.91 4.67 -6.07
CA ALA A 72 2.18 5.92 -6.78
C ALA A 72 2.42 7.08 -5.81
N LEU A 73 3.19 8.08 -6.28
CA LEU A 73 3.52 9.26 -5.46
C LEU A 73 2.28 10.10 -5.14
N ASP A 74 1.34 10.21 -6.07
CA ASP A 74 0.07 10.91 -5.90
C ASP A 74 -0.82 10.21 -4.85
N TYR A 75 -0.89 8.89 -4.82
CA TYR A 75 -1.58 8.16 -3.76
C TYR A 75 -0.97 8.46 -2.39
N ASN A 76 0.35 8.38 -2.29
CA ASN A 76 1.07 8.66 -1.05
C ASN A 76 0.97 10.12 -0.62
N SER A 77 0.91 11.07 -1.53
CA SER A 77 0.72 12.49 -1.18
C SER A 77 -0.62 12.73 -0.51
N GLY A 78 -1.69 12.12 -1.03
CA GLY A 78 -3.02 12.16 -0.40
C GLY A 78 -3.03 11.52 0.99
N LEU A 79 -2.41 10.35 1.12
CA LEU A 79 -2.28 9.66 2.42
C LEU A 79 -1.52 10.52 3.45
N GLN A 80 -0.36 11.09 3.07
CA GLN A 80 0.43 11.94 3.96
C GLN A 80 -0.36 13.17 4.41
N SER A 81 -1.07 13.82 3.49
CA SER A 81 -1.91 14.98 3.80
C SER A 81 -3.03 14.63 4.78
N ALA A 82 -3.70 13.50 4.57
CA ALA A 82 -4.75 13.03 5.48
C ALA A 82 -4.18 12.68 6.87
N CYS A 83 -3.05 11.98 6.93
CA CYS A 83 -2.38 11.64 8.19
C CYS A 83 -1.91 12.89 8.93
N ALA A 84 -1.35 13.88 8.22
CA ALA A 84 -0.93 15.15 8.84
C ALA A 84 -2.13 15.93 9.40
N GLY A 85 -3.24 15.98 8.68
CA GLY A 85 -4.48 16.60 9.14
C GLY A 85 -5.03 15.93 10.39
N LEU A 86 -5.09 14.58 10.40
CA LEU A 86 -5.53 13.83 11.58
C LEU A 86 -4.61 14.03 12.78
N ALA A 87 -3.30 14.05 12.56
CA ALA A 87 -2.32 14.31 13.61
C ALA A 87 -2.48 15.72 14.19
N HIS A 88 -2.72 16.72 13.34
CA HIS A 88 -3.00 18.10 13.78
C HIS A 88 -4.24 18.15 14.67
N LEU A 89 -5.36 17.60 14.21
CA LEU A 89 -6.61 17.56 14.97
C LEU A 89 -6.45 16.80 16.30
N CYS A 90 -5.63 15.76 16.33
CA CYS A 90 -5.33 15.01 17.55
C CYS A 90 -4.54 15.85 18.55
N ILE A 91 -3.53 16.59 18.06
CA ILE A 91 -2.67 17.44 18.93
C ILE A 91 -3.43 18.65 19.47
N THR A 92 -4.36 19.20 18.68
CA THR A 92 -5.17 20.37 19.07
C THR A 92 -6.45 20.00 19.83
N ASP A 93 -6.70 18.71 20.07
CA ASP A 93 -7.92 18.19 20.70
C ASP A 93 -9.22 18.56 19.94
N GLU A 94 -9.10 18.69 18.62
CA GLU A 94 -10.21 19.04 17.72
C GLU A 94 -10.79 17.82 16.98
N LEU A 95 -10.30 16.61 17.26
CA LEU A 95 -10.87 15.40 16.69
C LEU A 95 -12.31 15.23 17.16
N PRO A 96 -13.26 15.00 16.24
CA PRO A 96 -14.59 14.61 16.64
C PRO A 96 -14.51 13.31 17.46
N PRO A 97 -15.40 13.13 18.46
CA PRO A 97 -15.42 11.90 19.24
C PRO A 97 -15.54 10.71 18.29
N ALA A 98 -14.66 9.74 18.48
CA ALA A 98 -14.69 8.52 17.68
C ALA A 98 -16.10 7.93 17.73
N PRO A 99 -16.69 7.53 16.58
CA PRO A 99 -17.92 6.78 16.62
C PRO A 99 -17.68 5.55 17.49
N THR A 100 -18.45 5.42 18.57
CA THR A 100 -18.38 4.26 19.44
C THR A 100 -18.48 3.03 18.55
N PRO A 101 -17.52 2.08 18.63
CA PRO A 101 -17.64 0.85 17.87
C PRO A 101 -18.98 0.21 18.27
N LYS A 102 -19.89 0.13 17.32
CA LYS A 102 -21.04 -0.74 17.52
C LYS A 102 -20.47 -2.15 17.44
N CYS A 103 -20.25 -2.76 18.59
CA CYS A 103 -19.99 -4.17 18.69
C CYS A 103 -21.15 -4.97 18.12
#